data_1ff9bbf4467b158e27fa9bce87ff2517
#
_entry.id   1ff9bbf4467b158e27fa9bce87ff2517
#
_cell.length_a   1.000
_cell.length_b   1.000
_cell.length_c   1.000
_cell.angle_alpha   90.00
_cell.angle_beta   90.00
_cell.angle_gamma   90.00
#
_symmetry.space_group_name_H-M   'P 1'
#
loop_
_entity.id
_entity.type
_entity.pdbx_description
1 polymer ?
#
loop_
_entity_poly.entity_id
_entity_poly.type
_entity_poly.pdbx_seq_one_letter_code
_entity_poly.pdbx_strand_id
1 'polypeptide(L)'
;MKAMPNQEPMIVQGDLSVLLDVHAPRFEEAREALGTFALLEKSPEHLHTYRITPLSLWNAAAAGLGPGDVVASLEEYSRYDLPKDIPYIVKDTMARFGALVLRDAEEAQDASQDASQDAGQKTAQDAPRLILVCNDPILERQIRSDKGLGKWLSPSQTSAGRGNFSLRLVDRGTVKIELLKRGWPIRDEASLREGAACPISLKFGEGEKAWEMRPYQTEAVVSFVGGKRPGSGYGVIVLPCGSGKTIVGMAAMAAIGQTTLIITTNIAAVHQWREELLAKTDIDPDMIGEYTGAVKRIRPITIATYQILTWRPDKNSDFPHFAMLRREPWGLIICDEVHLLPAPVFRVVAELQAVRRLGLTATLVREDGKEEDVFCLIGPKRYDVPWKELEKKGFIAEAWCKEIRIPMNDDTRLSYAVAAQRAKIRIAAENSMKENVALSLAEHHSGEGILVIGQYIRQLQRYAALLGAPLITGATPEDEREALYAAFRAGDVRLLVVSRVANFAIDLPDASVAIQISGSFGSRQEEAQRLGRILRPKRQNSFFYSLVSRYSVEEEFADNRRRFLIEQGYRYAIETWDE
;
A
#
# COMPACT_ATOMS: atom_id res chain seq x y z
N MET A 1 31.23 21.06 -36.76
CA MET A 1 31.07 20.18 -35.59
C MET A 1 29.67 19.57 -35.73
N LYS A 2 29.54 18.27 -35.97
CA LYS A 2 28.23 17.57 -35.84
C LYS A 2 27.83 17.63 -34.39
N ALA A 3 26.69 18.22 -34.07
CA ALA A 3 26.13 18.16 -32.74
C ALA A 3 26.07 16.66 -32.32
N MET A 4 26.65 16.34 -31.15
CA MET A 4 26.50 15.02 -30.58
C MET A 4 24.99 14.75 -30.43
N PRO A 5 24.51 13.54 -30.69
CA PRO A 5 23.10 13.23 -30.45
C PRO A 5 22.81 13.54 -28.98
N ASN A 6 21.70 14.22 -28.74
CA ASN A 6 21.21 14.56 -27.41
C ASN A 6 21.15 13.27 -26.56
N GLN A 7 21.96 13.22 -25.49
CA GLN A 7 22.11 12.03 -24.63
C GLN A 7 21.15 12.06 -23.42
N GLU A 8 20.14 12.94 -23.47
CA GLU A 8 19.18 13.03 -22.39
C GLU A 8 18.42 11.71 -22.20
N PRO A 9 18.12 11.34 -20.94
CA PRO A 9 17.66 9.99 -20.59
C PRO A 9 16.21 9.69 -20.95
N MET A 10 15.34 10.70 -21.16
CA MET A 10 13.92 10.50 -21.35
C MET A 10 13.48 10.51 -22.82
N ILE A 11 12.49 9.69 -23.14
CA ILE A 11 11.70 9.77 -24.37
C ILE A 11 10.22 9.86 -23.98
N VAL A 12 9.64 11.04 -24.17
CA VAL A 12 8.23 11.30 -23.83
C VAL A 12 7.36 10.98 -25.03
N GLN A 13 6.34 10.14 -24.84
CA GLN A 13 5.43 9.69 -25.90
C GLN A 13 4.07 10.41 -25.79
N GLY A 14 3.35 10.53 -26.90
CA GLY A 14 2.07 11.23 -26.94
C GLY A 14 0.93 10.59 -26.10
N ASP A 15 1.09 9.35 -25.70
CA ASP A 15 0.15 8.63 -24.83
C ASP A 15 0.44 8.83 -23.33
N LEU A 16 1.29 9.79 -22.97
CA LEU A 16 1.74 10.09 -21.62
C LEU A 16 2.64 8.99 -21.00
N SER A 17 3.17 8.06 -21.78
CA SER A 17 4.24 7.18 -21.34
C SER A 17 5.60 7.86 -21.52
N VAL A 18 6.50 7.60 -20.58
CA VAL A 18 7.87 8.10 -20.61
C VAL A 18 8.82 6.92 -20.48
N LEU A 19 9.68 6.75 -21.48
CA LEU A 19 10.75 5.77 -21.46
C LEU A 19 12.01 6.43 -20.91
N LEU A 20 12.66 5.80 -19.93
CA LEU A 20 13.84 6.29 -19.24
C LEU A 20 15.00 5.33 -19.44
N ASP A 21 16.05 5.78 -20.12
CA ASP A 21 17.27 5.02 -20.42
C ASP A 21 18.17 4.93 -19.17
N VAL A 22 18.33 3.72 -18.63
CA VAL A 22 19.11 3.45 -17.39
C VAL A 22 20.60 3.73 -17.58
N HIS A 23 21.11 3.71 -18.82
CA HIS A 23 22.53 3.91 -19.13
C HIS A 23 22.89 5.36 -19.45
N ALA A 24 21.90 6.24 -19.55
CA ALA A 24 22.15 7.65 -19.83
C ALA A 24 22.83 8.37 -18.65
N PRO A 25 23.72 9.32 -18.90
CA PRO A 25 24.51 9.98 -17.86
C PRO A 25 23.69 10.66 -16.75
N ARG A 26 22.50 11.20 -17.10
CA ARG A 26 21.60 11.90 -16.16
C ARG A 26 20.41 11.03 -15.70
N PHE A 27 20.56 9.70 -15.74
CA PHE A 27 19.48 8.77 -15.39
C PHE A 27 18.92 9.01 -13.98
N GLU A 28 19.80 9.14 -12.96
CA GLU A 28 19.37 9.27 -11.56
C GLU A 28 18.57 10.56 -11.35
N GLU A 29 19.05 11.70 -11.87
CA GLU A 29 18.35 12.98 -11.78
C GLU A 29 16.98 12.93 -12.45
N ALA A 30 16.92 12.38 -13.65
CA ALA A 30 15.68 12.22 -14.41
C ALA A 30 14.69 11.27 -13.73
N ARG A 31 15.19 10.20 -13.10
CA ARG A 31 14.39 9.26 -12.32
C ARG A 31 13.76 9.94 -11.11
N GLU A 32 14.54 10.71 -10.35
CA GLU A 32 14.04 11.46 -9.19
C GLU A 32 12.97 12.47 -9.61
N ALA A 33 13.18 13.19 -10.69
CA ALA A 33 12.20 14.12 -11.24
C ALA A 33 10.90 13.41 -11.63
N LEU A 34 10.98 12.31 -12.41
CA LEU A 34 9.81 11.52 -12.82
C LEU A 34 9.03 10.95 -11.63
N GLY A 35 9.73 10.49 -10.60
CA GLY A 35 9.12 9.94 -9.39
C GLY A 35 8.15 10.89 -8.69
N THR A 36 8.25 12.20 -8.92
CA THR A 36 7.38 13.22 -8.32
C THR A 36 6.02 13.34 -9.02
N PHE A 37 5.92 13.04 -10.33
CA PHE A 37 4.69 13.28 -11.11
C PHE A 37 4.31 12.14 -12.07
N ALA A 38 5.06 11.03 -12.08
CA ALA A 38 4.77 9.87 -12.90
C ALA A 38 4.80 8.57 -12.07
N LEU A 39 4.15 7.53 -12.57
CA LEU A 39 4.12 6.21 -11.96
C LEU A 39 5.07 5.28 -12.71
N LEU A 40 5.97 4.60 -12.01
CA LEU A 40 6.79 3.55 -12.60
C LEU A 40 5.90 2.35 -12.94
N GLU A 41 5.79 2.01 -14.21
CA GLU A 41 5.04 0.83 -14.69
C GLU A 41 5.94 -0.38 -14.85
N LYS A 42 7.15 -0.17 -15.42
CA LYS A 42 8.10 -1.25 -15.72
C LYS A 42 9.52 -0.78 -15.47
N SER A 43 10.35 -1.64 -14.89
CA SER A 43 11.76 -1.35 -14.60
C SER A 43 12.71 -2.46 -15.06
N PRO A 44 12.68 -2.88 -16.35
CA PRO A 44 13.66 -3.83 -16.87
C PRO A 44 15.07 -3.21 -16.89
N GLU A 45 16.09 -4.06 -17.07
CA GLU A 45 17.51 -3.73 -16.86
C GLU A 45 18.02 -2.50 -17.63
N HIS A 46 17.47 -2.22 -18.81
CA HIS A 46 17.98 -1.18 -19.71
C HIS A 46 17.07 0.03 -19.91
N LEU A 47 15.76 -0.14 -19.76
CA LEU A 47 14.78 0.88 -20.09
C LEU A 47 13.60 0.85 -19.13
N HIS A 48 13.45 1.85 -18.28
CA HIS A 48 12.28 1.99 -17.41
C HIS A 48 11.13 2.65 -18.15
N THR A 49 9.91 2.22 -17.86
CA THR A 49 8.69 2.84 -18.40
C THR A 49 7.92 3.50 -17.25
N TYR A 50 7.68 4.77 -17.40
CA TYR A 50 6.81 5.55 -16.52
C TYR A 50 5.53 5.95 -17.24
N ARG A 51 4.47 6.18 -16.49
CA ARG A 51 3.21 6.72 -17.01
C ARG A 51 2.78 7.93 -16.22
N ILE A 52 2.48 9.00 -16.94
CA ILE A 52 1.85 10.19 -16.39
C ILE A 52 0.35 9.96 -16.43
N THR A 53 -0.29 9.99 -15.25
CA THR A 53 -1.73 9.79 -15.09
C THR A 53 -2.36 11.03 -14.46
N PRO A 54 -3.68 11.25 -14.59
CA PRO A 54 -4.34 12.32 -13.84
C PRO A 54 -4.05 12.24 -12.34
N LEU A 55 -4.08 11.04 -11.77
CA LEU A 55 -3.80 10.82 -10.35
C LEU A 55 -2.36 11.20 -9.98
N SER A 56 -1.36 10.85 -10.81
CA SER A 56 0.03 11.21 -10.53
C SER A 56 0.27 12.73 -10.61
N LEU A 57 -0.39 13.41 -11.54
CA LEU A 57 -0.34 14.87 -11.65
C LEU A 57 -1.05 15.57 -10.47
N TRP A 58 -2.18 15.04 -9.99
CA TRP A 58 -2.83 15.57 -8.79
C TRP A 58 -2.02 15.31 -7.52
N ASN A 59 -1.31 14.19 -7.44
CA ASN A 59 -0.33 13.92 -6.38
C ASN A 59 0.78 14.98 -6.38
N ALA A 60 1.32 15.30 -7.55
CA ALA A 60 2.35 16.32 -7.72
C ALA A 60 1.83 17.71 -7.30
N ALA A 61 0.62 18.09 -7.76
CA ALA A 61 -0.02 19.34 -7.37
C ALA A 61 -0.28 19.43 -5.85
N ALA A 62 -0.71 18.31 -5.23
CA ALA A 62 -0.90 18.24 -3.78
C ALA A 62 0.43 18.33 -3.00
N ALA A 63 1.54 17.91 -3.61
CA ALA A 63 2.89 18.07 -3.07
C ALA A 63 3.47 19.47 -3.28
N GLY A 64 2.79 20.33 -4.06
CA GLY A 64 3.18 21.71 -4.31
C GLY A 64 3.92 21.94 -5.63
N LEU A 65 4.02 20.93 -6.50
CA LEU A 65 4.57 21.11 -7.84
C LEU A 65 3.58 21.89 -8.72
N GLY A 66 4.08 22.88 -9.45
CA GLY A 66 3.30 23.55 -10.48
C GLY A 66 3.34 22.83 -11.84
N PRO A 67 2.36 23.07 -12.72
CA PRO A 67 2.39 22.49 -14.06
C PRO A 67 3.60 22.93 -14.89
N GLY A 68 4.14 24.12 -14.62
CA GLY A 68 5.37 24.63 -15.24
C GLY A 68 6.60 23.80 -14.84
N ASP A 69 6.68 23.40 -13.59
CA ASP A 69 7.79 22.59 -13.08
C ASP A 69 7.81 21.19 -13.71
N VAL A 70 6.63 20.59 -13.87
CA VAL A 70 6.48 19.28 -14.54
C VAL A 70 6.90 19.37 -16.00
N VAL A 71 6.42 20.39 -16.74
CA VAL A 71 6.77 20.57 -18.16
C VAL A 71 8.27 20.86 -18.30
N ALA A 72 8.83 21.74 -17.46
CA ALA A 72 10.26 22.06 -17.47
C ALA A 72 11.12 20.82 -17.21
N SER A 73 10.73 19.95 -16.26
CA SER A 73 11.44 18.70 -16.02
C SER A 73 11.37 17.75 -17.20
N LEU A 74 10.21 17.65 -17.87
CA LEU A 74 10.08 16.83 -19.07
C LEU A 74 10.92 17.37 -20.23
N GLU A 75 10.97 18.69 -20.44
CA GLU A 75 11.78 19.35 -21.46
C GLU A 75 13.29 19.20 -21.17
N GLU A 76 13.70 19.37 -19.92
CA GLU A 76 15.09 19.30 -19.50
C GLU A 76 15.72 17.91 -19.73
N TYR A 77 14.98 16.85 -19.42
CA TYR A 77 15.51 15.48 -19.49
C TYR A 77 15.09 14.72 -20.75
N SER A 78 14.28 15.33 -21.64
CA SER A 78 13.83 14.68 -22.85
C SER A 78 14.88 14.69 -23.95
N ARG A 79 15.06 13.55 -24.63
CA ARG A 79 15.94 13.37 -25.79
C ARG A 79 15.42 14.09 -27.04
N TYR A 80 14.13 14.27 -27.12
CA TYR A 80 13.40 14.86 -28.24
C TYR A 80 12.44 15.94 -27.76
N ASP A 81 12.00 16.80 -28.66
CA ASP A 81 10.96 17.78 -28.39
C ASP A 81 9.70 17.08 -27.86
N LEU A 82 9.06 17.68 -26.87
CA LEU A 82 7.83 17.15 -26.31
C LEU A 82 6.69 17.14 -27.37
N PRO A 83 5.84 16.11 -27.37
CA PRO A 83 4.59 16.18 -28.12
C PRO A 83 3.77 17.42 -27.73
N LYS A 84 3.26 18.15 -28.72
CA LYS A 84 2.63 19.48 -28.52
C LYS A 84 1.48 19.50 -27.52
N ASP A 85 0.80 18.39 -27.37
CA ASP A 85 -0.38 18.29 -26.48
C ASP A 85 -0.01 18.09 -25.01
N ILE A 86 1.20 17.59 -24.71
CA ILE A 86 1.63 17.26 -23.34
C ILE A 86 1.58 18.47 -22.39
N PRO A 87 2.16 19.63 -22.73
CA PRO A 87 2.09 20.80 -21.83
C PRO A 87 0.66 21.24 -21.53
N TYR A 88 -0.23 21.15 -22.51
CA TYR A 88 -1.64 21.47 -22.34
C TYR A 88 -2.34 20.47 -21.41
N ILE A 89 -2.16 19.16 -21.64
CA ILE A 89 -2.75 18.10 -20.81
C ILE A 89 -2.28 18.21 -19.35
N VAL A 90 -0.99 18.42 -19.13
CA VAL A 90 -0.43 18.61 -17.79
C VAL A 90 -1.07 19.82 -17.10
N LYS A 91 -1.12 20.97 -17.78
CA LYS A 91 -1.70 22.20 -17.25
C LYS A 91 -3.20 22.06 -16.92
N ASP A 92 -3.99 21.52 -17.84
CA ASP A 92 -5.44 21.30 -17.65
C ASP A 92 -5.71 20.34 -16.50
N THR A 93 -4.99 19.21 -16.46
CA THR A 93 -5.19 18.21 -15.42
C THR A 93 -4.81 18.73 -14.04
N MET A 94 -3.66 19.38 -13.91
CA MET A 94 -3.20 19.90 -12.61
C MET A 94 -4.06 21.09 -12.13
N ALA A 95 -4.59 21.91 -13.02
CA ALA A 95 -5.46 23.04 -12.66
C ALA A 95 -6.79 22.61 -12.01
N ARG A 96 -7.20 21.37 -12.20
CA ARG A 96 -8.41 20.82 -11.54
C ARG A 96 -8.20 20.59 -10.04
N PHE A 97 -6.97 20.36 -9.60
CA PHE A 97 -6.66 20.26 -8.17
C PHE A 97 -6.70 21.66 -7.52
N GLY A 98 -7.62 21.83 -6.55
CA GLY A 98 -7.87 23.10 -5.89
C GLY A 98 -9.02 23.92 -6.49
N ALA A 99 -9.64 23.48 -7.60
CA ALA A 99 -10.91 24.00 -8.06
C ALA A 99 -12.04 23.74 -7.04
N LEU A 100 -11.93 22.63 -6.31
CA LEU A 100 -12.79 22.25 -5.19
C LEU A 100 -11.97 22.20 -3.89
N VAL A 101 -12.42 22.95 -2.89
CA VAL A 101 -11.78 23.02 -1.57
C VAL A 101 -12.80 22.69 -0.48
N LEU A 102 -12.46 21.74 0.37
CA LEU A 102 -13.29 21.34 1.51
C LEU A 102 -12.82 22.07 2.76
N ARG A 103 -13.72 22.75 3.47
CA ARG A 103 -13.45 23.52 4.70
C ARG A 103 -14.47 23.24 5.77
N ASP A 104 -14.15 23.61 7.00
CA ASP A 104 -15.11 23.62 8.10
C ASP A 104 -16.17 24.70 7.95
N ALA A 105 -17.38 24.43 8.44
CA ALA A 105 -18.47 25.38 8.38
C ALA A 105 -18.26 26.62 9.30
N GLU A 106 -17.48 26.47 10.38
CA GLU A 106 -17.21 27.54 11.35
C GLU A 106 -16.23 28.59 10.81
N GLU A 107 -15.21 28.19 10.05
CA GLU A 107 -14.27 29.13 9.41
C GLU A 107 -14.92 30.00 8.32
N ALA A 108 -16.05 29.56 7.77
CA ALA A 108 -16.82 30.35 6.80
C ALA A 108 -17.72 31.42 7.48
N GLN A 109 -17.91 31.37 8.79
CA GLN A 109 -18.72 32.34 9.56
C GLN A 109 -17.91 33.51 10.11
N ASP A 110 -16.61 33.33 10.36
CA ASP A 110 -15.75 34.43 10.87
C ASP A 110 -15.49 35.55 9.83
N ALA A 111 -15.88 35.32 8.56
CA ALA A 111 -15.87 36.38 7.54
C ALA A 111 -17.14 37.28 7.57
N SER A 112 -18.10 37.05 8.47
CA SER A 112 -19.33 37.84 8.60
C SER A 112 -19.79 37.94 10.05
N GLN A 113 -19.05 38.65 10.87
CA GLN A 113 -19.60 39.18 12.13
C GLN A 113 -20.50 40.39 11.82
N ASP A 114 -21.78 40.11 11.77
CA ASP A 114 -22.86 40.97 12.36
C ASP A 114 -24.20 40.25 12.15
N ALA A 115 -24.79 39.73 13.21
CA ALA A 115 -26.20 39.81 13.50
C ALA A 115 -26.73 38.67 14.41
N SER A 116 -27.16 39.12 15.60
CA SER A 116 -28.30 38.69 16.43
C SER A 116 -28.32 37.26 16.99
N GLN A 117 -28.25 37.26 18.31
CA GLN A 117 -28.69 36.27 19.29
C GLN A 117 -30.14 35.83 19.04
N ASP A 118 -30.36 34.54 18.92
CA ASP A 118 -31.56 33.91 19.47
C ASP A 118 -31.29 32.43 19.82
N ALA A 119 -31.46 32.12 21.10
CA ALA A 119 -31.22 30.79 21.67
C ALA A 119 -32.52 29.99 21.65
N GLY A 120 -32.63 29.00 20.78
CA GLY A 120 -33.79 28.09 20.73
C GLY A 120 -33.40 26.68 20.25
N GLN A 121 -33.62 25.72 21.13
CA GLN A 121 -33.70 24.25 20.97
C GLN A 121 -32.92 23.61 19.81
N LYS A 122 -31.75 23.03 20.12
CA LYS A 122 -30.97 22.18 19.25
C LYS A 122 -31.67 20.83 19.05
N THR A 123 -32.28 20.63 17.92
CA THR A 123 -32.75 19.32 17.43
C THR A 123 -31.62 18.63 16.68
N ALA A 124 -31.74 17.30 16.44
CA ALA A 124 -30.75 16.40 15.81
C ALA A 124 -30.19 16.83 14.41
N GLN A 125 -30.42 18.07 13.98
CA GLN A 125 -29.94 18.67 12.72
C GLN A 125 -28.55 19.34 12.85
N ASP A 126 -27.99 19.49 14.05
CA ASP A 126 -26.71 20.15 14.30
C ASP A 126 -25.50 19.19 14.31
N ALA A 127 -25.45 18.22 13.40
CA ALA A 127 -24.22 17.50 13.15
C ALA A 127 -23.22 18.43 12.46
N PRO A 128 -21.93 18.41 12.82
CA PRO A 128 -20.91 19.27 12.19
C PRO A 128 -20.98 19.12 10.67
N ARG A 129 -21.13 20.27 10.01
CA ARG A 129 -21.22 20.36 8.54
C ARG A 129 -19.89 20.82 7.97
N LEU A 130 -19.56 20.29 6.80
CA LEU A 130 -18.44 20.75 5.99
C LEU A 130 -18.97 21.61 4.84
N ILE A 131 -18.15 22.53 4.36
CA ILE A 131 -18.43 23.35 3.19
C ILE A 131 -17.46 22.99 2.08
N LEU A 132 -18.00 22.57 0.95
CA LEU A 132 -17.28 22.42 -0.30
C LEU A 132 -17.37 23.73 -1.07
N VAL A 133 -16.24 24.44 -1.17
CA VAL A 133 -16.09 25.67 -1.94
C VAL A 133 -15.73 25.30 -3.37
N CYS A 134 -16.50 25.79 -4.32
CA CYS A 134 -16.23 25.63 -5.75
C CYS A 134 -15.77 26.97 -6.33
N ASN A 135 -14.51 27.01 -6.81
CA ASN A 135 -13.90 28.22 -7.36
C ASN A 135 -14.15 28.38 -8.87
N ASP A 136 -14.79 27.40 -9.51
CA ASP A 136 -15.09 27.39 -10.95
C ASP A 136 -16.62 27.45 -11.16
N PRO A 137 -17.15 28.54 -11.78
CA PRO A 137 -18.58 28.70 -12.02
C PRO A 137 -19.19 27.67 -12.97
N ILE A 138 -18.41 27.09 -13.88
CA ILE A 138 -18.88 26.05 -14.80
C ILE A 138 -19.04 24.73 -14.02
N LEU A 139 -18.04 24.38 -13.23
CA LEU A 139 -18.07 23.22 -12.36
C LEU A 139 -19.19 23.30 -11.32
N GLU A 140 -19.43 24.49 -10.74
CA GLU A 140 -20.56 24.71 -9.84
C GLU A 140 -21.89 24.33 -10.46
N ARG A 141 -22.15 24.77 -11.72
CA ARG A 141 -23.37 24.41 -12.44
C ARG A 141 -23.48 22.91 -12.71
N GLN A 142 -22.36 22.27 -13.04
CA GLN A 142 -22.30 20.83 -13.26
C GLN A 142 -22.66 20.08 -11.97
N ILE A 143 -22.07 20.45 -10.83
CA ILE A 143 -22.36 19.85 -9.51
C ILE A 143 -23.84 20.05 -9.14
N ARG A 144 -24.40 21.25 -9.36
CA ARG A 144 -25.83 21.55 -9.07
C ARG A 144 -26.78 20.71 -9.91
N SER A 145 -26.43 20.41 -11.16
CA SER A 145 -27.26 19.63 -12.07
C SER A 145 -27.12 18.11 -11.89
N ASP A 146 -26.06 17.65 -11.20
CA ASP A 146 -25.80 16.21 -11.00
C ASP A 146 -26.70 15.62 -9.92
N LYS A 147 -27.74 14.88 -10.32
CA LYS A 147 -28.67 14.18 -9.40
C LYS A 147 -27.98 13.17 -8.49
N GLY A 148 -26.85 12.63 -8.91
CA GLY A 148 -26.05 11.68 -8.11
C GLY A 148 -25.40 12.38 -6.92
N LEU A 149 -24.81 13.55 -7.13
CA LEU A 149 -24.15 14.35 -6.09
C LEU A 149 -25.16 15.04 -5.17
N GLY A 150 -26.35 15.39 -5.66
CA GLY A 150 -27.40 16.01 -4.88
C GLY A 150 -27.92 15.18 -3.68
N LYS A 151 -27.53 13.90 -3.58
CA LYS A 151 -27.80 13.05 -2.41
C LYS A 151 -26.98 13.44 -1.18
N TRP A 152 -25.80 14.03 -1.39
CA TRP A 152 -24.83 14.34 -0.34
C TRP A 152 -24.47 15.82 -0.26
N LEU A 153 -24.63 16.56 -1.37
CA LEU A 153 -24.32 17.99 -1.47
C LEU A 153 -25.61 18.80 -1.53
N SER A 154 -25.74 19.75 -0.63
CA SER A 154 -26.84 20.73 -0.64
C SER A 154 -26.28 22.11 -0.88
N PRO A 155 -26.89 22.96 -1.72
CA PRO A 155 -26.46 24.34 -1.89
C PRO A 155 -26.38 25.07 -0.52
N SER A 156 -25.24 25.67 -0.22
CA SER A 156 -25.10 26.42 1.04
C SER A 156 -25.80 27.76 0.92
N GLN A 157 -26.56 28.14 1.96
CA GLN A 157 -27.22 29.45 2.07
C GLN A 157 -26.36 30.51 2.78
N THR A 158 -25.10 30.15 3.12
CA THR A 158 -24.21 31.12 3.78
C THR A 158 -23.82 32.26 2.83
N SER A 159 -23.75 33.46 3.37
CA SER A 159 -23.52 34.76 2.67
C SER A 159 -22.16 34.90 1.96
N ALA A 160 -21.28 33.92 2.07
CA ALA A 160 -19.93 33.92 1.50
C ALA A 160 -19.88 33.40 0.06
N GLY A 161 -20.71 33.93 -0.85
CA GLY A 161 -20.55 33.75 -2.27
C GLY A 161 -21.33 32.58 -2.90
N ARG A 162 -21.60 32.74 -4.19
CA ARG A 162 -22.15 31.70 -5.07
C ARG A 162 -21.08 30.59 -5.24
N GLY A 163 -21.45 29.33 -5.12
CA GLY A 163 -20.55 28.21 -5.40
C GLY A 163 -20.22 27.32 -4.21
N ASN A 164 -20.91 27.50 -3.08
CA ASN A 164 -20.68 26.67 -1.89
C ASN A 164 -21.76 25.58 -1.75
N PHE A 165 -21.33 24.39 -1.31
CA PHE A 165 -22.21 23.28 -0.99
C PHE A 165 -21.93 22.81 0.44
N SER A 166 -22.98 22.55 1.20
CA SER A 166 -22.87 21.94 2.52
C SER A 166 -22.98 20.41 2.39
N LEU A 167 -22.20 19.68 3.18
CA LEU A 167 -22.26 18.23 3.30
C LEU A 167 -22.09 17.81 4.75
N ARG A 168 -22.62 16.65 5.08
CA ARG A 168 -22.44 16.05 6.40
C ARG A 168 -21.02 15.50 6.50
N LEU A 169 -20.45 15.52 7.69
CA LEU A 169 -19.13 14.96 7.95
C LEU A 169 -19.02 13.47 7.54
N VAL A 170 -20.09 12.69 7.74
CA VAL A 170 -20.13 11.27 7.36
C VAL A 170 -20.08 11.05 5.84
N ASP A 171 -20.45 12.02 5.04
CA ASP A 171 -20.45 11.93 3.58
C ASP A 171 -19.13 12.37 2.95
N ARG A 172 -18.17 12.89 3.75
CA ARG A 172 -16.86 13.43 3.29
C ARG A 172 -16.13 12.50 2.34
N GLY A 173 -15.92 11.24 2.75
CA GLY A 173 -15.21 10.26 1.92
C GLY A 173 -15.96 9.90 0.64
N THR A 174 -17.27 9.73 0.74
CA THR A 174 -18.12 9.43 -0.42
C THR A 174 -18.10 10.56 -1.45
N VAL A 175 -18.25 11.79 -1.00
CA VAL A 175 -18.21 12.98 -1.88
C VAL A 175 -16.86 13.12 -2.56
N LYS A 176 -15.76 12.91 -1.84
CA LYS A 176 -14.40 12.96 -2.41
C LYS A 176 -14.23 11.91 -3.52
N ILE A 177 -14.64 10.68 -3.30
CA ILE A 177 -14.57 9.59 -4.28
C ILE A 177 -15.46 9.89 -5.50
N GLU A 178 -16.69 10.33 -5.27
CA GLU A 178 -17.63 10.59 -6.37
C GLU A 178 -17.20 11.77 -7.25
N LEU A 179 -16.60 12.81 -6.67
CA LEU A 179 -16.06 13.92 -7.44
C LEU A 179 -14.78 13.55 -8.16
N LEU A 180 -13.91 12.75 -7.53
CA LEU A 180 -12.70 12.26 -8.20
C LEU A 180 -13.02 11.38 -9.42
N LYS A 181 -14.00 10.48 -9.33
CA LYS A 181 -14.48 9.67 -10.47
C LYS A 181 -14.97 10.53 -11.65
N ARG A 182 -15.37 11.76 -11.38
CA ARG A 182 -15.75 12.75 -12.40
C ARG A 182 -14.58 13.63 -12.87
N GLY A 183 -13.36 13.31 -12.41
CA GLY A 183 -12.14 14.03 -12.75
C GLY A 183 -11.90 15.32 -11.95
N TRP A 184 -12.56 15.46 -10.79
CA TRP A 184 -12.46 16.63 -9.94
C TRP A 184 -11.93 16.28 -8.54
N PRO A 185 -10.62 16.32 -8.33
CA PRO A 185 -10.01 16.08 -7.02
C PRO A 185 -10.34 17.21 -6.05
N ILE A 186 -10.59 16.86 -4.79
CA ILE A 186 -10.85 17.85 -3.73
C ILE A 186 -9.55 18.13 -2.97
N ARG A 187 -9.22 19.42 -2.82
CA ARG A 187 -8.23 19.87 -1.84
C ARG A 187 -8.92 19.97 -0.47
N ASP A 188 -8.55 19.09 0.43
CA ASP A 188 -9.21 18.92 1.72
C ASP A 188 -8.46 19.75 2.78
N GLU A 189 -8.99 20.93 3.10
CA GLU A 189 -8.46 21.87 4.10
C GLU A 189 -9.30 21.89 5.39
N ALA A 190 -10.38 21.07 5.45
CA ALA A 190 -11.21 21.02 6.66
C ALA A 190 -10.36 20.59 7.85
N SER A 191 -10.38 21.41 8.90
CA SER A 191 -9.65 21.15 10.13
C SER A 191 -10.17 19.85 10.74
N LEU A 192 -9.25 19.00 11.11
CA LEU A 192 -9.53 17.78 11.84
C LEU A 192 -9.01 18.02 13.25
N ARG A 193 -9.68 17.47 14.25
CA ARG A 193 -9.26 17.62 15.65
C ARG A 193 -7.81 17.19 15.80
N GLU A 194 -7.00 18.05 16.40
CA GLU A 194 -5.66 17.66 16.84
C GLU A 194 -5.76 16.64 17.97
N GLY A 195 -4.82 15.70 17.99
CA GLY A 195 -4.71 14.73 19.06
C GLY A 195 -4.11 15.34 20.33
N ALA A 196 -4.33 14.68 21.46
CA ALA A 196 -3.63 15.03 22.68
C ALA A 196 -2.11 14.76 22.51
N ALA A 197 -1.29 15.54 23.22
CA ALA A 197 0.16 15.32 23.23
C ALA A 197 0.50 13.91 23.73
N CYS A 198 1.32 13.22 22.97
CA CYS A 198 1.87 11.91 23.28
C CYS A 198 3.29 11.82 22.70
N PRO A 199 4.26 12.52 23.32
CA PRO A 199 5.62 12.53 22.82
C PRO A 199 6.26 11.15 22.98
N ILE A 200 6.92 10.69 21.94
CA ILE A 200 7.74 9.48 21.91
C ILE A 200 9.05 9.77 21.20
N SER A 201 10.11 9.04 21.56
CA SER A 201 11.40 9.13 20.90
C SER A 201 11.87 7.73 20.47
N LEU A 202 12.60 7.67 19.35
CA LEU A 202 13.21 6.43 18.90
C LEU A 202 14.42 6.11 19.78
N LYS A 203 14.57 4.85 20.18
CA LYS A 203 15.76 4.31 20.83
C LYS A 203 16.59 3.56 19.80
N PHE A 204 17.80 4.01 19.55
CA PHE A 204 18.68 3.41 18.53
C PHE A 204 19.53 2.23 19.06
N GLY A 205 19.36 1.86 20.33
CA GLY A 205 20.13 0.78 20.97
C GLY A 205 21.60 1.16 21.21
N GLU A 206 22.32 0.25 21.89
CA GLU A 206 23.76 0.39 22.16
C GLU A 206 24.48 -0.92 21.84
N GLY A 207 25.77 -0.84 21.48
CA GLY A 207 26.60 -1.99 21.21
C GLY A 207 26.13 -2.81 19.98
N GLU A 208 26.12 -4.13 20.12
CA GLU A 208 25.71 -5.05 19.05
C GLU A 208 24.23 -4.96 18.63
N LYS A 209 23.38 -4.35 19.45
CA LYS A 209 21.96 -4.09 19.18
C LYS A 209 21.70 -2.68 18.64
N ALA A 210 22.74 -1.90 18.38
CA ALA A 210 22.60 -0.58 17.81
C ALA A 210 22.02 -0.67 16.38
N TRP A 211 21.08 0.21 16.08
CA TRP A 211 20.49 0.35 14.77
C TRP A 211 20.28 1.84 14.47
N GLU A 212 20.17 2.19 13.23
CA GLU A 212 19.89 3.55 12.78
C GLU A 212 18.88 3.55 11.64
N MET A 213 18.21 4.66 11.45
CA MET A 213 17.33 4.84 10.31
C MET A 213 18.16 4.92 9.02
N ARG A 214 17.70 4.18 8.03
CA ARG A 214 18.31 4.24 6.69
C ARG A 214 17.92 5.55 5.99
N PRO A 215 18.77 6.09 5.09
CA PRO A 215 18.51 7.37 4.43
C PRO A 215 17.10 7.47 3.83
N TYR A 216 16.66 6.47 3.06
CA TYR A 216 15.33 6.46 2.45
C TYR A 216 14.17 6.43 3.48
N GLN A 217 14.39 5.88 4.69
CA GLN A 217 13.37 5.92 5.76
C GLN A 217 13.23 7.34 6.32
N THR A 218 14.36 8.02 6.49
CA THR A 218 14.37 9.43 6.91
C THR A 218 13.71 10.33 5.86
N GLU A 219 14.04 10.16 4.59
CA GLU A 219 13.43 10.89 3.47
C GLU A 219 11.91 10.67 3.41
N ALA A 220 11.47 9.42 3.59
CA ALA A 220 10.05 9.09 3.63
C ALA A 220 9.30 9.82 4.75
N VAL A 221 9.88 9.87 5.96
CA VAL A 221 9.30 10.62 7.09
C VAL A 221 9.27 12.11 6.81
N VAL A 222 10.37 12.69 6.31
CA VAL A 222 10.46 14.11 5.96
C VAL A 222 9.42 14.47 4.90
N SER A 223 9.25 13.67 3.86
CA SER A 223 8.26 13.90 2.80
C SER A 223 6.82 13.84 3.31
N PHE A 224 6.55 13.03 4.32
CA PHE A 224 5.24 12.92 4.96
C PHE A 224 4.97 14.09 5.90
N VAL A 225 5.90 14.40 6.81
CA VAL A 225 5.73 15.47 7.81
C VAL A 225 5.76 16.87 7.16
N GLY A 226 6.52 17.06 6.08
CA GLY A 226 6.49 18.24 5.21
C GLY A 226 6.71 19.57 5.92
N GLY A 227 7.48 19.60 7.00
CA GLY A 227 7.74 20.82 7.77
C GLY A 227 6.52 21.40 8.48
N LYS A 228 5.48 20.62 8.72
CA LYS A 228 4.21 21.01 9.35
C LYS A 228 3.44 22.09 8.59
N ARG A 229 3.66 22.23 7.29
CA ARG A 229 2.91 23.17 6.43
C ARG A 229 1.47 22.71 6.26
N PRO A 230 0.51 23.63 6.01
CA PRO A 230 -0.84 23.26 5.60
C PRO A 230 -0.79 22.28 4.41
N GLY A 231 -1.55 21.18 4.50
CA GLY A 231 -1.53 20.13 3.48
C GLY A 231 -0.41 19.08 3.64
N SER A 232 0.40 19.14 4.69
CA SER A 232 1.37 18.09 5.06
C SER A 232 0.79 17.16 6.14
N GLY A 233 1.46 16.03 6.36
CA GLY A 233 1.05 15.05 7.39
C GLY A 233 -0.09 14.12 6.95
N TYR A 234 -0.45 14.09 5.65
CA TYR A 234 -1.37 13.10 5.11
C TYR A 234 -0.87 12.57 3.77
N GLY A 235 -1.02 11.30 3.54
CA GLY A 235 -0.60 10.64 2.31
C GLY A 235 -0.07 9.23 2.51
N VAL A 236 0.41 8.65 1.42
CA VAL A 236 0.87 7.27 1.35
C VAL A 236 2.37 7.21 1.11
N ILE A 237 3.04 6.35 1.87
CA ILE A 237 4.43 5.97 1.68
C ILE A 237 4.45 4.55 1.12
N VAL A 238 5.09 4.38 -0.04
CA VAL A 238 5.27 3.10 -0.72
C VAL A 238 6.70 2.63 -0.53
N LEU A 239 6.87 1.54 0.20
CA LEU A 239 8.16 0.95 0.49
C LEU A 239 8.11 -0.56 0.34
N PRO A 240 9.10 -1.21 -0.27
CA PRO A 240 9.15 -2.65 -0.41
C PRO A 240 8.93 -3.41 0.90
N CYS A 241 8.47 -4.64 0.82
CA CYS A 241 8.45 -5.52 1.99
C CYS A 241 9.88 -5.70 2.53
N GLY A 242 10.04 -5.79 3.85
CA GLY A 242 11.36 -5.90 4.49
C GLY A 242 12.15 -4.59 4.57
N SER A 243 11.66 -3.48 4.02
CA SER A 243 12.33 -2.18 4.07
C SER A 243 12.16 -1.42 5.39
N GLY A 244 11.38 -1.95 6.36
CA GLY A 244 11.15 -1.31 7.67
C GLY A 244 10.04 -0.27 7.65
N LYS A 245 8.91 -0.53 7.00
CA LYS A 245 7.70 0.33 7.03
C LYS A 245 7.27 0.69 8.45
N THR A 246 7.34 -0.27 9.38
CA THR A 246 7.00 -0.06 10.80
C THR A 246 7.90 1.01 11.43
N ILE A 247 9.21 1.01 11.11
CA ILE A 247 10.17 2.03 11.58
C ILE A 247 9.76 3.42 11.07
N VAL A 248 9.39 3.52 9.79
CA VAL A 248 8.91 4.79 9.20
C VAL A 248 7.64 5.27 9.91
N GLY A 249 6.70 4.35 10.22
CA GLY A 249 5.51 4.68 11.00
C GLY A 249 5.84 5.18 12.41
N MET A 250 6.74 4.51 13.14
CA MET A 250 7.20 4.95 14.46
C MET A 250 7.93 6.30 14.42
N ALA A 251 8.77 6.52 13.42
CA ALA A 251 9.45 7.80 13.23
C ALA A 251 8.47 8.93 12.89
N ALA A 252 7.42 8.66 12.13
CA ALA A 252 6.34 9.62 11.88
C ALA A 252 5.56 9.94 13.18
N MET A 253 5.29 8.93 14.03
CA MET A 253 4.69 9.13 15.36
C MET A 253 5.56 10.02 16.24
N ALA A 254 6.87 9.75 16.28
CA ALA A 254 7.83 10.55 17.03
C ALA A 254 7.89 12.01 16.54
N ALA A 255 7.89 12.23 15.23
CA ALA A 255 7.92 13.57 14.66
C ALA A 255 6.63 14.38 14.92
N ILE A 256 5.49 13.69 15.05
CA ILE A 256 4.18 14.32 15.30
C ILE A 256 3.93 14.49 16.80
N GLY A 257 4.27 13.52 17.64
CA GLY A 257 4.18 13.59 19.10
C GLY A 257 2.74 13.67 19.66
N GLN A 258 1.78 13.02 18.99
CA GLN A 258 0.37 13.04 19.37
C GLN A 258 -0.24 11.64 19.46
N THR A 259 -1.41 11.53 20.09
CA THR A 259 -2.19 10.29 20.16
C THR A 259 -2.33 9.66 18.76
N THR A 260 -2.09 8.36 18.70
CA THR A 260 -2.01 7.64 17.42
C THR A 260 -2.88 6.40 17.40
N LEU A 261 -3.67 6.26 16.33
CA LEU A 261 -4.39 5.02 16.01
C LEU A 261 -3.66 4.30 14.86
N ILE A 262 -3.21 3.08 15.12
CA ILE A 262 -2.58 2.21 14.13
C ILE A 262 -3.60 1.14 13.72
N ILE A 263 -3.90 1.03 12.43
CA ILE A 263 -4.86 0.07 11.89
C ILE A 263 -4.10 -0.96 11.07
N THR A 264 -4.21 -2.24 11.46
CA THR A 264 -3.48 -3.36 10.87
C THR A 264 -4.40 -4.41 10.30
N THR A 265 -3.84 -5.37 9.57
CA THR A 265 -4.61 -6.40 8.85
C THR A 265 -5.11 -7.55 9.73
N ASN A 266 -4.43 -7.85 10.85
CA ASN A 266 -4.74 -9.00 11.71
C ASN A 266 -4.04 -8.88 13.08
N ILE A 267 -4.32 -9.83 13.98
CA ILE A 267 -3.83 -9.83 15.37
C ILE A 267 -2.31 -9.97 15.42
N ALA A 268 -1.70 -10.81 14.58
CA ALA A 268 -0.23 -10.96 14.59
C ALA A 268 0.49 -9.65 14.22
N ALA A 269 -0.08 -8.86 13.30
CA ALA A 269 0.43 -7.53 13.00
C ALA A 269 0.24 -6.54 14.18
N VAL A 270 -0.84 -6.69 14.96
CA VAL A 270 -1.02 -5.91 16.22
C VAL A 270 0.11 -6.20 17.19
N HIS A 271 0.40 -7.49 17.44
CA HIS A 271 1.49 -7.91 18.34
C HIS A 271 2.85 -7.43 17.82
N GLN A 272 3.12 -7.57 16.52
CA GLN A 272 4.36 -7.10 15.90
C GLN A 272 4.55 -5.59 16.08
N TRP A 273 3.53 -4.78 15.84
CA TRP A 273 3.60 -3.33 16.06
C TRP A 273 3.88 -3.00 17.53
N ARG A 274 3.24 -3.72 18.45
CA ARG A 274 3.46 -3.54 19.88
C ARG A 274 4.89 -3.88 20.30
N GLU A 275 5.41 -5.02 19.87
CA GLU A 275 6.78 -5.45 20.15
C GLU A 275 7.82 -4.46 19.59
N GLU A 276 7.64 -4.01 18.35
CA GLU A 276 8.51 -3.02 17.71
C GLU A 276 8.49 -1.68 18.44
N LEU A 277 7.30 -1.20 18.85
CA LEU A 277 7.17 0.02 19.65
C LEU A 277 7.92 -0.10 20.98
N LEU A 278 7.74 -1.19 21.73
CA LEU A 278 8.42 -1.42 22.99
C LEU A 278 9.95 -1.57 22.84
N ALA A 279 10.39 -2.21 21.77
CA ALA A 279 11.81 -2.45 21.54
C ALA A 279 12.56 -1.20 21.04
N LYS A 280 11.89 -0.34 20.26
CA LYS A 280 12.54 0.73 19.49
C LYS A 280 12.13 2.15 19.88
N THR A 281 11.25 2.31 20.86
CA THR A 281 10.85 3.63 21.37
C THR A 281 10.92 3.68 22.90
N ASP A 282 10.88 4.89 23.45
CA ASP A 282 10.87 5.14 24.90
C ASP A 282 9.47 5.07 25.53
N ILE A 283 8.48 4.57 24.77
CA ILE A 283 7.09 4.54 25.23
C ILE A 283 6.89 3.63 26.43
N ASP A 284 6.06 4.09 27.39
CA ASP A 284 5.60 3.27 28.48
C ASP A 284 4.62 2.19 27.95
N PRO A 285 4.79 0.91 28.30
CA PRO A 285 3.87 -0.18 27.91
C PRO A 285 2.40 0.10 28.22
N ASP A 286 2.10 0.85 29.29
CA ASP A 286 0.74 1.23 29.67
C ASP A 286 0.10 2.27 28.75
N MET A 287 0.88 2.96 27.94
CA MET A 287 0.41 3.90 26.91
C MET A 287 -0.02 3.18 25.63
N ILE A 288 0.25 1.89 25.48
CA ILE A 288 -0.13 1.09 24.31
C ILE A 288 -1.40 0.29 24.60
N GLY A 289 -2.41 0.48 23.78
CA GLY A 289 -3.67 -0.28 23.80
C GLY A 289 -3.78 -1.19 22.58
N GLU A 290 -4.37 -2.35 22.77
CA GLU A 290 -4.78 -3.25 21.69
C GLU A 290 -6.30 -3.25 21.58
N TYR A 291 -6.81 -3.10 20.35
CA TYR A 291 -8.24 -3.09 20.08
C TYR A 291 -8.59 -4.09 18.98
N THR A 292 -8.91 -5.30 19.42
CA THR A 292 -9.14 -6.48 18.56
C THR A 292 -10.45 -7.18 18.95
N GLY A 293 -10.72 -8.33 18.37
CA GLY A 293 -11.85 -9.18 18.77
C GLY A 293 -11.77 -9.65 20.21
N ALA A 294 -10.57 -9.98 20.69
CA ALA A 294 -10.32 -10.51 22.03
C ALA A 294 -10.04 -9.42 23.08
N VAL A 295 -9.25 -8.40 22.74
CA VAL A 295 -8.85 -7.31 23.65
C VAL A 295 -9.47 -6.00 23.16
N LYS A 296 -10.00 -5.18 24.09
CA LYS A 296 -10.64 -3.89 23.78
C LYS A 296 -10.13 -2.81 24.72
N ARG A 297 -8.86 -2.46 24.59
CA ARG A 297 -8.20 -1.46 25.43
C ARG A 297 -7.77 -0.27 24.57
N ILE A 298 -8.40 0.90 24.78
CA ILE A 298 -8.03 2.15 24.14
C ILE A 298 -6.99 2.85 25.02
N ARG A 299 -5.91 3.34 24.41
CA ARG A 299 -4.80 4.07 25.03
C ARG A 299 -4.32 5.17 24.07
N PRO A 300 -3.48 6.12 24.49
CA PRO A 300 -2.93 7.16 23.64
C PRO A 300 -2.31 6.65 22.33
N ILE A 301 -1.69 5.47 22.37
CA ILE A 301 -1.33 4.70 21.17
C ILE A 301 -2.18 3.46 21.16
N THR A 302 -3.09 3.35 20.21
CA THR A 302 -4.00 2.19 20.09
C THR A 302 -3.74 1.48 18.77
N ILE A 303 -3.55 0.17 18.83
CA ILE A 303 -3.36 -0.69 17.66
C ILE A 303 -4.64 -1.51 17.47
N ALA A 304 -5.30 -1.36 16.33
CA ALA A 304 -6.57 -2.01 16.01
C ALA A 304 -6.48 -2.80 14.71
N THR A 305 -7.38 -3.76 14.52
CA THR A 305 -7.49 -4.47 13.22
C THR A 305 -8.57 -3.85 12.34
N TYR A 306 -8.40 -3.94 11.01
CA TYR A 306 -9.45 -3.52 10.06
C TYR A 306 -10.77 -4.25 10.30
N GLN A 307 -10.71 -5.52 10.70
CA GLN A 307 -11.89 -6.35 10.93
C GLN A 307 -12.77 -5.82 12.06
N ILE A 308 -12.15 -5.34 13.17
CA ILE A 308 -12.93 -4.81 14.29
C ILE A 308 -13.67 -3.53 13.90
N LEU A 309 -13.09 -2.69 13.04
CA LEU A 309 -13.71 -1.45 12.56
C LEU A 309 -14.97 -1.72 11.73
N THR A 310 -14.98 -2.82 11.01
CA THR A 310 -16.07 -3.22 10.11
C THR A 310 -16.98 -4.30 10.68
N TRP A 311 -16.74 -4.68 11.93
CA TRP A 311 -17.60 -5.65 12.58
C TRP A 311 -18.95 -5.02 12.95
N ARG A 312 -20.02 -5.75 12.66
CA ARG A 312 -21.40 -5.41 13.05
C ARG A 312 -22.20 -6.67 13.32
N PRO A 313 -23.16 -6.63 14.25
CA PRO A 313 -24.00 -7.80 14.58
C PRO A 313 -24.79 -8.33 13.38
N ASP A 314 -25.33 -7.43 12.57
CA ASP A 314 -26.07 -7.73 11.36
C ASP A 314 -25.84 -6.68 10.27
N LYS A 315 -26.33 -6.93 9.04
CA LYS A 315 -26.08 -6.06 7.88
C LYS A 315 -26.70 -4.66 7.99
N ASN A 316 -27.67 -4.47 8.86
CA ASN A 316 -28.39 -3.21 9.03
C ASN A 316 -27.94 -2.42 10.26
N SER A 317 -27.15 -3.03 11.12
CA SER A 317 -26.60 -2.39 12.33
C SER A 317 -25.45 -1.45 12.01
N ASP A 318 -25.30 -0.41 12.83
CA ASP A 318 -24.12 0.45 12.84
C ASP A 318 -22.87 -0.31 13.27
N PHE A 319 -21.70 0.28 13.05
CA PHE A 319 -20.41 -0.26 13.44
C PHE A 319 -20.04 0.20 14.88
N PRO A 320 -20.35 -0.61 15.93
CA PRO A 320 -20.24 -0.16 17.32
C PRO A 320 -18.82 0.17 17.74
N HIS A 321 -17.84 -0.64 17.29
CA HIS A 321 -16.43 -0.43 17.61
C HIS A 321 -15.87 0.81 16.92
N PHE A 322 -16.32 1.08 15.72
CA PHE A 322 -15.99 2.29 15.01
C PHE A 322 -16.46 3.56 15.74
N ALA A 323 -17.71 3.55 16.24
CA ALA A 323 -18.27 4.69 16.99
C ALA A 323 -17.45 5.02 18.26
N MET A 324 -16.87 4.02 18.92
CA MET A 324 -15.99 4.22 20.08
C MET A 324 -14.67 4.88 19.66
N LEU A 325 -14.00 4.34 18.64
CA LEU A 325 -12.70 4.88 18.18
C LEU A 325 -12.86 6.30 17.58
N ARG A 326 -14.00 6.62 16.98
CA ARG A 326 -14.28 7.95 16.44
C ARG A 326 -14.40 9.05 17.51
N ARG A 327 -14.73 8.71 18.74
CA ARG A 327 -14.85 9.68 19.85
C ARG A 327 -13.50 10.18 20.37
N GLU A 328 -12.45 9.37 20.15
CA GLU A 328 -11.11 9.70 20.63
C GLU A 328 -10.44 10.76 19.74
N PRO A 329 -9.72 11.72 20.32
CA PRO A 329 -9.01 12.75 19.58
C PRO A 329 -7.67 12.22 19.05
N TRP A 330 -7.70 11.55 17.91
CA TRP A 330 -6.48 11.03 17.26
C TRP A 330 -5.75 12.16 16.53
N GLY A 331 -4.46 12.33 16.83
CA GLY A 331 -3.59 13.25 16.09
C GLY A 331 -2.99 12.63 14.84
N LEU A 332 -2.81 11.31 14.84
CA LEU A 332 -2.31 10.53 13.71
C LEU A 332 -3.11 9.23 13.56
N ILE A 333 -3.46 8.89 12.33
CA ILE A 333 -3.94 7.55 11.98
C ILE A 333 -2.93 6.92 11.03
N ILE A 334 -2.43 5.74 11.36
CA ILE A 334 -1.57 4.93 10.51
C ILE A 334 -2.38 3.75 9.97
N CYS A 335 -2.49 3.64 8.66
CA CYS A 335 -3.10 2.52 7.97
C CYS A 335 -1.99 1.62 7.40
N ASP A 336 -1.69 0.54 8.09
CA ASP A 336 -0.70 -0.44 7.60
C ASP A 336 -1.32 -1.34 6.53
N GLU A 337 -0.55 -1.66 5.49
CA GLU A 337 -0.99 -2.35 4.27
C GLU A 337 -2.27 -1.73 3.68
N VAL A 338 -2.23 -0.41 3.49
CA VAL A 338 -3.39 0.42 3.11
C VAL A 338 -4.09 -0.05 1.83
N HIS A 339 -3.40 -0.77 0.96
CA HIS A 339 -3.94 -1.35 -0.27
C HIS A 339 -5.01 -2.45 -0.01
N LEU A 340 -5.02 -3.04 1.18
CA LEU A 340 -5.99 -4.10 1.56
C LEU A 340 -7.32 -3.55 2.05
N LEU A 341 -7.49 -2.23 2.17
CA LEU A 341 -8.73 -1.64 2.65
C LEU A 341 -9.93 -2.12 1.80
N PRO A 342 -10.82 -2.97 2.31
CA PRO A 342 -12.04 -3.35 1.60
C PRO A 342 -12.97 -2.14 1.46
N ALA A 343 -13.76 -2.08 0.38
CA ALA A 343 -14.62 -0.94 0.07
C ALA A 343 -15.51 -0.44 1.23
N PRO A 344 -16.12 -1.29 2.09
CA PRO A 344 -16.85 -0.83 3.27
C PRO A 344 -15.98 -0.11 4.30
N VAL A 345 -14.71 -0.51 4.44
CA VAL A 345 -13.75 0.09 5.38
C VAL A 345 -13.30 1.47 4.89
N PHE A 346 -13.24 1.71 3.58
CA PHE A 346 -12.93 3.04 3.06
C PHE A 346 -13.86 4.11 3.63
N ARG A 347 -15.17 3.85 3.67
CA ARG A 347 -16.16 4.78 4.24
C ARG A 347 -15.90 5.01 5.72
N VAL A 348 -15.63 3.96 6.45
CA VAL A 348 -15.39 3.99 7.90
C VAL A 348 -14.10 4.76 8.21
N VAL A 349 -12.99 4.48 7.50
CA VAL A 349 -11.72 5.20 7.72
C VAL A 349 -11.85 6.69 7.38
N ALA A 350 -12.66 7.04 6.38
CA ALA A 350 -12.90 8.44 6.03
C ALA A 350 -13.63 9.22 7.14
N GLU A 351 -14.41 8.53 7.96
CA GLU A 351 -15.10 9.12 9.11
C GLU A 351 -14.22 9.24 10.36
N LEU A 352 -13.11 8.49 10.44
CA LEU A 352 -12.12 8.67 11.49
C LEU A 352 -11.41 10.01 11.27
N GLN A 353 -11.59 10.91 12.22
CA GLN A 353 -11.03 12.24 12.15
C GLN A 353 -9.65 12.28 12.79
N ALA A 354 -8.65 12.55 11.98
CA ALA A 354 -7.32 12.94 12.42
C ALA A 354 -6.74 13.91 11.39
N VAL A 355 -6.05 14.92 11.88
CA VAL A 355 -5.35 15.89 11.02
C VAL A 355 -4.34 15.18 10.13
N ARG A 356 -3.72 14.10 10.65
CA ARG A 356 -2.64 13.39 9.96
C ARG A 356 -3.02 11.95 9.72
N ARG A 357 -2.83 11.50 8.47
CA ARG A 357 -3.14 10.14 8.03
C ARG A 357 -2.02 9.60 7.19
N LEU A 358 -1.40 8.53 7.66
CA LEU A 358 -0.31 7.84 7.00
C LEU A 358 -0.78 6.48 6.49
N GLY A 359 -0.72 6.28 5.19
CA GLY A 359 -0.84 4.95 4.58
C GLY A 359 0.54 4.34 4.35
N LEU A 360 0.75 3.12 4.82
CA LEU A 360 1.95 2.33 4.56
C LEU A 360 1.59 1.15 3.67
N THR A 361 2.38 0.91 2.63
CA THR A 361 2.16 -0.25 1.75
C THR A 361 3.44 -0.63 1.01
N ALA A 362 3.51 -1.88 0.57
CA ALA A 362 4.56 -2.33 -0.35
C ALA A 362 4.22 -2.02 -1.82
N THR A 363 2.94 -1.97 -2.15
CA THR A 363 2.44 -1.66 -3.49
C THR A 363 1.14 -0.86 -3.40
N LEU A 364 0.97 0.15 -4.25
CA LEU A 364 -0.32 0.84 -4.39
C LEU A 364 -1.21 0.22 -5.47
N VAL A 365 -0.64 -0.64 -6.31
CA VAL A 365 -1.37 -1.29 -7.39
C VAL A 365 -2.45 -2.21 -6.83
N ARG A 366 -3.70 -1.94 -7.18
CA ARG A 366 -4.86 -2.76 -6.82
C ARG A 366 -5.37 -3.50 -8.05
N GLU A 367 -5.79 -4.75 -7.86
CA GLU A 367 -6.34 -5.56 -8.96
C GLU A 367 -7.70 -5.03 -9.48
N ASP A 368 -8.40 -4.27 -8.64
CA ASP A 368 -9.68 -3.65 -8.99
C ASP A 368 -9.54 -2.21 -9.55
N GLY A 369 -8.32 -1.72 -9.74
CA GLY A 369 -8.03 -0.40 -10.30
C GLY A 369 -8.54 0.78 -9.45
N LYS A 370 -8.70 0.58 -8.12
CA LYS A 370 -9.25 1.60 -7.21
C LYS A 370 -8.17 2.28 -6.35
N GLU A 371 -7.00 2.52 -6.92
CA GLU A 371 -5.94 3.30 -6.25
C GLU A 371 -6.40 4.71 -5.90
N GLU A 372 -7.31 5.26 -6.70
CA GLU A 372 -7.93 6.57 -6.49
C GLU A 372 -8.71 6.65 -5.17
N ASP A 373 -9.31 5.54 -4.72
CA ASP A 373 -10.02 5.50 -3.44
C ASP A 373 -9.03 5.71 -2.27
N VAL A 374 -7.82 5.15 -2.36
CA VAL A 374 -6.76 5.34 -1.34
C VAL A 374 -6.31 6.80 -1.31
N PHE A 375 -6.11 7.41 -2.48
CA PHE A 375 -5.78 8.82 -2.60
C PHE A 375 -6.84 9.71 -1.92
N CYS A 376 -8.12 9.46 -2.15
CA CYS A 376 -9.21 10.24 -1.56
C CYS A 376 -9.27 10.16 -0.04
N LEU A 377 -8.99 8.99 0.52
CA LEU A 377 -9.24 8.69 1.93
C LEU A 377 -8.03 8.95 2.81
N ILE A 378 -6.86 8.62 2.31
CA ILE A 378 -5.60 8.74 3.05
C ILE A 378 -4.84 9.98 2.61
N GLY A 379 -4.75 10.22 1.30
CA GLY A 379 -4.02 11.33 0.71
C GLY A 379 -3.09 10.89 -0.42
N PRO A 380 -2.31 11.85 -0.96
CA PRO A 380 -1.42 11.61 -2.09
C PRO A 380 -0.27 10.66 -1.74
N LYS A 381 0.33 10.05 -2.76
CA LYS A 381 1.61 9.35 -2.63
C LYS A 381 2.68 10.39 -2.31
N ARG A 382 3.31 10.27 -1.13
CA ARG A 382 4.34 11.20 -0.65
C ARG A 382 5.74 10.73 -0.94
N TYR A 383 5.95 9.40 -0.92
CA TYR A 383 7.25 8.81 -1.13
C TYR A 383 7.10 7.41 -1.72
N ASP A 384 8.03 7.06 -2.60
CA ASP A 384 8.07 5.77 -3.28
C ASP A 384 9.51 5.42 -3.63
N VAL A 385 9.93 4.20 -3.30
CA VAL A 385 11.25 3.69 -3.66
C VAL A 385 11.12 2.35 -4.38
N PRO A 386 11.63 2.23 -5.61
CA PRO A 386 11.64 0.96 -6.33
C PRO A 386 12.43 -0.12 -5.57
N TRP A 387 11.93 -1.35 -5.63
CA TRP A 387 12.56 -2.51 -4.98
C TRP A 387 14.02 -2.69 -5.42
N LYS A 388 14.27 -2.57 -6.72
CA LYS A 388 15.60 -2.75 -7.32
C LYS A 388 16.64 -1.74 -6.82
N GLU A 389 16.19 -0.56 -6.46
CA GLU A 389 17.07 0.46 -5.89
C GLU A 389 17.55 0.06 -4.49
N LEU A 390 16.64 -0.40 -3.64
CA LEU A 390 17.01 -0.86 -2.30
C LEU A 390 17.86 -2.13 -2.33
N GLU A 391 17.63 -2.99 -3.31
CA GLU A 391 18.46 -4.17 -3.57
C GLU A 391 19.88 -3.77 -3.98
N LYS A 392 20.03 -2.88 -4.99
CA LYS A 392 21.34 -2.36 -5.42
C LYS A 392 22.14 -1.69 -4.29
N LYS A 393 21.44 -1.00 -3.38
CA LYS A 393 22.04 -0.36 -2.20
C LYS A 393 22.29 -1.35 -1.03
N GLY A 394 21.95 -2.63 -1.18
CA GLY A 394 22.13 -3.67 -0.17
C GLY A 394 21.18 -3.57 1.03
N PHE A 395 20.11 -2.79 0.93
CA PHE A 395 19.14 -2.65 2.01
C PHE A 395 18.13 -3.80 2.07
N ILE A 396 17.92 -4.48 0.97
CA ILE A 396 17.14 -5.73 0.88
C ILE A 396 17.96 -6.77 0.11
N ALA A 397 17.67 -8.06 0.31
CA ALA A 397 18.39 -9.14 -0.35
C ALA A 397 18.09 -9.18 -1.86
N GLU A 398 19.07 -9.58 -2.66
CA GLU A 398 18.85 -9.91 -4.07
C GLU A 398 17.99 -11.18 -4.19
N ALA A 399 16.94 -11.11 -5.01
CA ALA A 399 16.05 -12.24 -5.23
C ALA A 399 16.25 -12.87 -6.62
N TRP A 400 16.45 -14.17 -6.61
CA TRP A 400 16.52 -15.03 -7.80
C TRP A 400 15.17 -15.75 -7.94
N CYS A 401 14.40 -15.38 -8.95
CA CYS A 401 13.11 -15.99 -9.22
C CYS A 401 13.23 -17.05 -10.30
N LYS A 402 12.80 -18.27 -10.01
CA LYS A 402 12.82 -19.38 -10.96
C LYS A 402 11.44 -20.04 -11.07
N GLU A 403 10.95 -20.17 -12.29
CA GLU A 403 9.78 -20.98 -12.61
C GLU A 403 10.23 -22.34 -13.10
N ILE A 404 9.84 -23.39 -12.38
CA ILE A 404 10.15 -24.77 -12.78
C ILE A 404 8.90 -25.38 -13.37
N ARG A 405 8.95 -25.67 -14.66
CA ARG A 405 7.86 -26.29 -15.43
C ARG A 405 7.94 -27.80 -15.37
N ILE A 406 6.94 -28.42 -14.76
CA ILE A 406 6.93 -29.84 -14.38
C ILE A 406 5.88 -30.58 -15.22
N PRO A 407 6.21 -31.71 -15.88
CA PRO A 407 5.23 -32.49 -16.60
C PRO A 407 4.17 -33.07 -15.65
N MET A 408 2.99 -33.36 -16.17
CA MET A 408 2.00 -34.22 -15.50
C MET A 408 2.17 -35.66 -16.00
N ASN A 409 2.04 -36.62 -15.11
CA ASN A 409 1.96 -38.03 -15.53
C ASN A 409 0.69 -38.27 -16.38
N ASP A 410 0.64 -39.39 -17.12
CA ASP A 410 -0.43 -39.63 -18.09
C ASP A 410 -1.83 -39.67 -17.44
N ASP A 411 -1.97 -40.25 -16.25
CA ASP A 411 -3.25 -40.33 -15.52
C ASP A 411 -3.73 -38.94 -15.09
N THR A 412 -2.82 -38.13 -14.59
CA THR A 412 -3.12 -36.74 -14.20
C THR A 412 -3.48 -35.88 -15.41
N ARG A 413 -2.76 -36.08 -16.53
CA ARG A 413 -2.99 -35.38 -17.79
C ARG A 413 -4.37 -35.71 -18.37
N LEU A 414 -4.73 -37.02 -18.36
CA LEU A 414 -6.05 -37.47 -18.80
C LEU A 414 -7.16 -36.87 -17.93
N SER A 415 -7.01 -36.97 -16.61
CA SER A 415 -7.94 -36.39 -15.65
C SER A 415 -8.09 -34.87 -15.83
N TYR A 416 -7.00 -34.16 -16.08
CA TYR A 416 -6.98 -32.73 -16.37
C TYR A 416 -7.75 -32.40 -17.65
N ALA A 417 -7.55 -33.17 -18.73
CA ALA A 417 -8.18 -32.91 -20.03
C ALA A 417 -9.71 -32.91 -19.97
N VAL A 418 -10.30 -33.84 -19.22
CA VAL A 418 -11.76 -34.03 -19.11
C VAL A 418 -12.42 -33.21 -17.98
N ALA A 419 -11.63 -32.58 -17.12
CA ALA A 419 -12.13 -31.89 -15.94
C ALA A 419 -12.80 -30.53 -16.27
N ALA A 420 -13.78 -30.12 -15.44
CA ALA A 420 -14.31 -28.77 -15.48
C ALA A 420 -13.25 -27.73 -15.01
N GLN A 421 -13.39 -26.48 -15.45
CA GLN A 421 -12.38 -25.40 -15.24
C GLN A 421 -11.90 -25.28 -13.78
N ARG A 422 -12.80 -25.32 -12.79
CA ARG A 422 -12.41 -25.26 -11.36
C ARG A 422 -11.58 -26.47 -10.92
N ALA A 423 -11.92 -27.65 -11.42
CA ALA A 423 -11.20 -28.88 -11.11
C ALA A 423 -9.82 -28.91 -11.78
N LYS A 424 -9.68 -28.35 -13.00
CA LYS A 424 -8.40 -28.20 -13.71
C LYS A 424 -7.36 -27.47 -12.86
N ILE A 425 -7.73 -26.37 -12.22
CA ILE A 425 -6.83 -25.60 -11.36
C ILE A 425 -6.29 -26.47 -10.23
N ARG A 426 -7.17 -27.25 -9.60
CA ARG A 426 -6.77 -28.11 -8.50
C ARG A 426 -5.91 -29.30 -8.96
N ILE A 427 -6.27 -29.95 -10.06
CA ILE A 427 -5.52 -31.07 -10.62
C ILE A 427 -4.09 -30.64 -10.98
N ALA A 428 -3.95 -29.48 -11.64
CA ALA A 428 -2.64 -28.92 -11.96
C ALA A 428 -1.83 -28.58 -10.70
N ALA A 429 -2.47 -27.98 -9.70
CA ALA A 429 -1.82 -27.63 -8.44
C ALA A 429 -1.35 -28.87 -7.66
N GLU A 430 -2.17 -29.92 -7.58
CA GLU A 430 -1.91 -31.17 -6.85
C GLU A 430 -1.11 -32.21 -7.67
N ASN A 431 -0.47 -31.82 -8.78
CA ASN A 431 0.40 -32.69 -9.59
C ASN A 431 1.50 -33.31 -8.73
N SER A 432 1.50 -34.65 -8.62
CA SER A 432 2.43 -35.40 -7.76
C SER A 432 3.90 -35.28 -8.19
N MET A 433 4.17 -35.05 -9.49
CA MET A 433 5.54 -34.85 -9.97
C MET A 433 6.26 -33.66 -9.35
N LYS A 434 5.51 -32.68 -8.83
CA LYS A 434 6.07 -31.54 -8.08
C LYS A 434 6.72 -31.95 -6.75
N GLU A 435 6.37 -33.12 -6.20
CA GLU A 435 6.88 -33.60 -4.92
C GLU A 435 8.38 -33.90 -5.02
N ASN A 436 8.84 -34.53 -6.10
CA ASN A 436 10.25 -34.82 -6.35
C ASN A 436 11.07 -33.54 -6.50
N VAL A 437 10.50 -32.54 -7.19
CA VAL A 437 11.16 -31.23 -7.38
C VAL A 437 11.31 -30.52 -6.05
N ALA A 438 10.25 -30.52 -5.23
CA ALA A 438 10.30 -29.86 -3.92
C ALA A 438 11.30 -30.53 -2.96
N LEU A 439 11.41 -31.89 -3.01
CA LEU A 439 12.42 -32.61 -2.26
C LEU A 439 13.84 -32.22 -2.70
N SER A 440 14.11 -32.26 -3.99
CA SER A 440 15.41 -31.86 -4.54
C SER A 440 15.80 -30.44 -4.18
N LEU A 441 14.85 -29.49 -4.24
CA LEU A 441 15.09 -28.12 -3.82
C LEU A 441 15.34 -27.99 -2.31
N ALA A 442 14.59 -28.73 -1.49
CA ALA A 442 14.78 -28.72 -0.03
C ALA A 442 16.15 -29.31 0.36
N GLU A 443 16.61 -30.35 -0.32
CA GLU A 443 17.95 -30.94 -0.14
C GLU A 443 19.04 -29.97 -0.59
N HIS A 444 18.88 -29.32 -1.76
CA HIS A 444 19.82 -28.34 -2.29
C HIS A 444 20.05 -27.17 -1.33
N HIS A 445 18.99 -26.73 -0.65
CA HIS A 445 19.00 -25.63 0.30
C HIS A 445 18.97 -26.07 1.77
N SER A 446 19.46 -27.27 2.09
CA SER A 446 19.35 -27.88 3.44
C SER A 446 19.96 -27.06 4.58
N GLY A 447 20.86 -26.12 4.28
CA GLY A 447 21.45 -25.18 5.25
C GLY A 447 20.67 -23.89 5.50
N GLU A 448 19.59 -23.66 4.75
CA GLU A 448 18.88 -22.39 4.70
C GLU A 448 17.48 -22.50 5.32
N GLY A 449 16.89 -21.34 5.68
CA GLY A 449 15.49 -21.27 6.09
C GLY A 449 14.55 -21.36 4.89
N ILE A 450 13.76 -22.44 4.79
CA ILE A 450 12.90 -22.76 3.65
C ILE A 450 11.43 -22.62 4.02
N LEU A 451 10.66 -21.91 3.18
CA LEU A 451 9.19 -21.86 3.24
C LEU A 451 8.59 -22.58 2.06
N VAL A 452 7.80 -23.62 2.30
CA VAL A 452 6.98 -24.29 1.27
C VAL A 452 5.56 -23.73 1.35
N ILE A 453 5.11 -23.07 0.29
CA ILE A 453 3.87 -22.30 0.28
C ILE A 453 2.86 -22.93 -0.68
N GLY A 454 1.63 -23.20 -0.21
CA GLY A 454 0.58 -23.76 -1.04
C GLY A 454 -0.83 -23.33 -0.65
N GLN A 455 -1.79 -23.70 -1.50
CA GLN A 455 -3.19 -23.30 -1.33
C GLN A 455 -4.06 -24.44 -0.75
N TYR A 456 -3.78 -25.68 -1.11
CA TYR A 456 -4.66 -26.82 -0.78
C TYR A 456 -4.14 -27.57 0.45
N ILE A 457 -4.96 -27.66 1.50
CA ILE A 457 -4.55 -28.25 2.79
C ILE A 457 -4.10 -29.70 2.64
N ARG A 458 -4.79 -30.52 1.84
CA ARG A 458 -4.39 -31.92 1.60
C ARG A 458 -3.03 -32.01 0.91
N GLN A 459 -2.76 -31.14 -0.04
CA GLN A 459 -1.44 -31.05 -0.67
C GLN A 459 -0.38 -30.69 0.37
N LEU A 460 -0.61 -29.66 1.17
CA LEU A 460 0.32 -29.20 2.21
C LEU A 460 0.60 -30.29 3.25
N GLN A 461 -0.41 -31.06 3.65
CA GLN A 461 -0.24 -32.21 4.57
C GLN A 461 0.71 -33.27 3.97
N ARG A 462 0.57 -33.58 2.67
CA ARG A 462 1.48 -34.51 2.00
C ARG A 462 2.92 -33.97 1.97
N TYR A 463 3.09 -32.69 1.64
CA TYR A 463 4.43 -32.07 1.64
C TYR A 463 5.03 -31.98 3.04
N ALA A 464 4.24 -31.69 4.07
CA ALA A 464 4.71 -31.71 5.44
C ALA A 464 5.22 -33.09 5.87
N ALA A 465 4.47 -34.15 5.53
CA ALA A 465 4.89 -35.52 5.78
C ALA A 465 6.14 -35.92 4.96
N LEU A 466 6.17 -35.55 3.67
CA LEU A 466 7.26 -35.86 2.75
C LEU A 466 8.57 -35.19 3.16
N LEU A 467 8.51 -33.95 3.60
CA LEU A 467 9.66 -33.13 3.96
C LEU A 467 10.02 -33.24 5.46
N GLY A 468 9.22 -33.96 6.26
CA GLY A 468 9.41 -34.07 7.70
C GLY A 468 9.30 -32.72 8.43
N ALA A 469 8.42 -31.84 7.95
CA ALA A 469 8.36 -30.44 8.38
C ALA A 469 7.03 -30.10 9.06
N PRO A 470 7.03 -29.15 10.02
CA PRO A 470 5.81 -28.63 10.61
C PRO A 470 4.90 -27.96 9.58
N LEU A 471 3.58 -28.12 9.76
CA LEU A 471 2.55 -27.54 8.91
C LEU A 471 1.76 -26.45 9.65
N ILE A 472 1.72 -25.25 9.08
CA ILE A 472 0.92 -24.16 9.60
C ILE A 472 -0.26 -23.86 8.66
N THR A 473 -1.48 -23.94 9.21
CA THR A 473 -2.73 -23.66 8.49
C THR A 473 -3.58 -22.65 9.25
N GLY A 474 -4.75 -22.31 8.70
CA GLY A 474 -5.72 -21.49 9.42
C GLY A 474 -6.33 -22.16 10.66
N ALA A 475 -6.23 -23.48 10.78
CA ALA A 475 -6.71 -24.23 11.94
C ALA A 475 -5.64 -24.39 13.04
N THR A 476 -4.37 -24.04 12.77
CA THR A 476 -3.29 -24.11 13.77
C THR A 476 -3.54 -23.08 14.87
N PRO A 477 -3.60 -23.47 16.15
CA PRO A 477 -3.76 -22.55 17.29
C PRO A 477 -2.70 -21.44 17.27
N GLU A 478 -3.06 -20.28 17.79
CA GLU A 478 -2.19 -19.09 17.74
C GLU A 478 -0.88 -19.31 18.50
N ASP A 479 -0.96 -19.88 19.70
CA ASP A 479 0.22 -20.19 20.54
C ASP A 479 1.18 -21.18 19.85
N GLU A 480 0.64 -22.22 19.21
CA GLU A 480 1.44 -23.19 18.46
C GLU A 480 2.09 -22.55 17.24
N ARG A 481 1.35 -21.68 16.56
CA ARG A 481 1.85 -20.94 15.41
C ARG A 481 3.01 -20.03 15.78
N GLU A 482 2.85 -19.26 16.87
CA GLU A 482 3.90 -18.37 17.38
C GLU A 482 5.14 -19.15 17.82
N ALA A 483 4.97 -20.29 18.50
CA ALA A 483 6.07 -21.16 18.89
C ALA A 483 6.86 -21.68 17.67
N LEU A 484 6.17 -22.12 16.60
CA LEU A 484 6.81 -22.60 15.38
C LEU A 484 7.57 -21.46 14.65
N TYR A 485 7.03 -20.24 14.66
CA TYR A 485 7.73 -19.09 14.09
C TYR A 485 8.94 -18.66 14.92
N ALA A 486 8.85 -18.73 16.21
CA ALA A 486 9.99 -18.48 17.09
C ALA A 486 11.10 -19.51 16.86
N ALA A 487 10.77 -20.79 16.77
CA ALA A 487 11.71 -21.85 16.46
C ALA A 487 12.34 -21.69 15.05
N PHE A 488 11.56 -21.25 14.05
CA PHE A 488 12.09 -20.97 12.72
C PHE A 488 13.04 -19.76 12.72
N ARG A 489 12.72 -18.70 13.46
CA ARG A 489 13.61 -17.54 13.64
C ARG A 489 14.91 -17.90 14.38
N ALA A 490 14.84 -18.80 15.35
CA ALA A 490 16.00 -19.29 16.08
C ALA A 490 16.88 -20.26 15.24
N GLY A 491 16.35 -20.77 14.13
CA GLY A 491 17.03 -21.75 13.29
C GLY A 491 16.89 -23.20 13.78
N ASP A 492 16.08 -23.43 14.84
CA ASP A 492 15.77 -24.77 15.36
C ASP A 492 14.88 -25.56 14.37
N VAL A 493 14.01 -24.86 13.67
CA VAL A 493 13.22 -25.37 12.54
C VAL A 493 13.66 -24.63 11.29
N ARG A 494 14.17 -25.36 10.30
CA ARG A 494 14.67 -24.75 9.04
C ARG A 494 13.71 -24.86 7.87
N LEU A 495 12.70 -25.69 7.95
CA LEU A 495 11.70 -25.87 6.89
C LEU A 495 10.30 -25.79 7.51
N LEU A 496 9.46 -24.91 6.96
CA LEU A 496 8.05 -24.79 7.32
C LEU A 496 7.18 -24.96 6.09
N VAL A 497 6.12 -25.75 6.22
CA VAL A 497 5.05 -25.85 5.23
C VAL A 497 3.90 -24.96 5.66
N VAL A 498 3.50 -23.99 4.83
CA VAL A 498 2.55 -22.96 5.23
C VAL A 498 1.40 -22.82 4.23
N SER A 499 0.20 -22.69 4.75
CA SER A 499 -0.98 -22.37 3.95
C SER A 499 -1.07 -20.86 3.65
N ARG A 500 -1.98 -20.48 2.74
CA ARG A 500 -2.26 -19.10 2.36
C ARG A 500 -2.51 -18.17 3.57
N VAL A 501 -3.08 -18.66 4.65
CA VAL A 501 -3.37 -17.87 5.86
C VAL A 501 -2.09 -17.33 6.49
N ALA A 502 -0.99 -18.06 6.36
CA ALA A 502 0.32 -17.63 6.86
C ALA A 502 0.99 -16.54 6.00
N ASN A 503 0.47 -16.26 4.80
CA ASN A 503 1.07 -15.28 3.89
C ASN A 503 0.93 -13.83 4.36
N PHE A 504 -0.11 -13.51 5.13
CA PHE A 504 -0.51 -12.11 5.37
C PHE A 504 0.03 -11.48 6.65
N ALA A 505 0.67 -12.23 7.55
CA ALA A 505 0.82 -11.70 8.90
C ALA A 505 2.15 -11.95 9.61
N ILE A 506 3.16 -12.57 8.99
CA ILE A 506 4.26 -13.10 9.76
C ILE A 506 5.59 -12.53 9.31
N ASP A 507 6.30 -12.02 10.30
CA ASP A 507 7.69 -11.63 10.19
C ASP A 507 8.60 -12.86 10.33
N LEU A 508 9.00 -13.43 9.18
CA LEU A 508 9.96 -14.54 9.13
C LEU A 508 11.28 -14.03 8.53
N PRO A 509 12.14 -13.38 9.33
CA PRO A 509 13.33 -12.70 8.81
C PRO A 509 14.37 -13.64 8.20
N ASP A 510 14.35 -14.91 8.57
CA ASP A 510 15.41 -15.86 8.23
C ASP A 510 15.10 -16.80 7.06
N ALA A 511 13.90 -16.69 6.46
CA ALA A 511 13.58 -17.45 5.26
C ALA A 511 14.39 -16.95 4.08
N SER A 512 15.31 -17.75 3.56
CA SER A 512 16.13 -17.45 2.38
C SER A 512 15.57 -18.05 1.11
N VAL A 513 14.74 -19.07 1.25
CA VAL A 513 14.17 -19.83 0.14
C VAL A 513 12.67 -19.93 0.32
N ALA A 514 11.93 -19.64 -0.75
CA ALA A 514 10.50 -19.93 -0.83
C ALA A 514 10.23 -20.85 -2.02
N ILE A 515 9.48 -21.93 -1.77
CA ILE A 515 9.05 -22.91 -2.78
C ILE A 515 7.52 -22.84 -2.86
N GLN A 516 7.02 -22.24 -3.91
CA GLN A 516 5.58 -22.16 -4.17
C GLN A 516 5.12 -23.38 -4.95
N ILE A 517 4.41 -24.30 -4.28
CA ILE A 517 3.91 -25.56 -4.86
C ILE A 517 2.55 -25.42 -5.54
N SER A 518 1.76 -24.42 -5.14
CA SER A 518 0.52 -24.03 -5.81
C SER A 518 0.29 -22.52 -5.64
N GLY A 519 -0.08 -21.86 -6.71
CA GLY A 519 -0.33 -20.41 -6.75
C GLY A 519 -1.81 -20.07 -6.73
N SER A 520 -2.16 -18.89 -6.23
CA SER A 520 -3.44 -18.26 -6.48
C SER A 520 -3.49 -17.66 -7.89
N PHE A 521 -4.65 -17.21 -8.33
CA PHE A 521 -4.99 -16.74 -9.68
C PHE A 521 -4.11 -15.62 -10.30
N GLY A 522 -2.82 -15.53 -9.94
CA GLY A 522 -1.86 -14.58 -10.52
C GLY A 522 -1.90 -13.19 -9.90
N SER A 523 -2.33 -13.07 -8.64
CA SER A 523 -2.32 -11.81 -7.91
C SER A 523 -0.91 -11.23 -7.78
N ARG A 524 -0.70 -10.05 -8.37
CA ARG A 524 0.56 -9.27 -8.27
C ARG A 524 0.92 -8.98 -6.81
N GLN A 525 -0.09 -8.72 -6.03
CA GLN A 525 0.02 -8.35 -4.62
C GLN A 525 0.46 -9.52 -3.73
N GLU A 526 -0.11 -10.70 -3.93
CA GLU A 526 0.31 -11.90 -3.21
C GLU A 526 1.77 -12.25 -3.51
N GLU A 527 2.20 -12.07 -4.76
CA GLU A 527 3.58 -12.30 -5.16
C GLU A 527 4.54 -11.31 -4.49
N ALA A 528 4.19 -10.03 -4.47
CA ALA A 528 4.96 -9.01 -3.76
C ALA A 528 5.13 -9.33 -2.27
N GLN A 529 4.06 -9.79 -1.63
CA GLN A 529 4.10 -10.17 -0.21
C GLN A 529 4.93 -11.42 0.05
N ARG A 530 4.87 -12.42 -0.83
CA ARG A 530 5.70 -13.65 -0.73
C ARG A 530 7.18 -13.34 -0.87
N LEU A 531 7.54 -12.58 -1.91
CA LEU A 531 8.91 -12.09 -2.09
C LEU A 531 9.38 -11.27 -0.89
N GLY A 532 8.54 -10.39 -0.37
CA GLY A 532 8.88 -9.56 0.76
C GLY A 532 9.25 -10.32 2.04
N ARG A 533 8.87 -11.60 2.15
CA ARG A 533 9.26 -12.45 3.29
C ARG A 533 10.69 -12.97 3.16
N ILE A 534 11.18 -13.11 1.95
CA ILE A 534 12.54 -13.57 1.67
C ILE A 534 13.52 -12.42 1.37
N LEU A 535 13.03 -11.22 1.07
CA LEU A 535 13.83 -10.05 0.64
C LEU A 535 14.38 -9.19 1.79
N ARG A 536 14.62 -9.75 2.94
CA ARG A 536 15.23 -9.00 4.05
C ARG A 536 16.73 -8.91 3.92
N PRO A 537 17.39 -7.90 4.53
CA PRO A 537 18.84 -7.79 4.51
C PRO A 537 19.48 -9.06 5.05
N LYS A 538 20.29 -9.72 4.22
CA LYS A 538 21.00 -10.96 4.53
C LYS A 538 22.37 -10.96 3.90
N ARG A 539 23.26 -11.83 4.39
CA ARG A 539 24.57 -12.06 3.80
C ARG A 539 24.55 -12.90 2.51
N GLN A 540 23.42 -13.56 2.23
CA GLN A 540 23.24 -14.50 1.10
C GLN A 540 22.06 -14.08 0.24
N ASN A 541 22.07 -14.49 -1.04
CA ASN A 541 20.99 -14.30 -1.98
C ASN A 541 19.73 -15.03 -1.53
N SER A 542 18.57 -14.55 -1.96
CA SER A 542 17.29 -15.17 -1.70
C SER A 542 16.75 -15.85 -2.96
N PHE A 543 16.11 -17.01 -2.79
CA PHE A 543 15.59 -17.80 -3.90
C PHE A 543 14.07 -17.94 -3.80
N PHE A 544 13.41 -17.73 -4.92
CA PHE A 544 11.98 -17.91 -5.05
C PHE A 544 11.67 -18.87 -6.20
N TYR A 545 11.19 -20.06 -5.87
CA TYR A 545 10.84 -21.10 -6.83
C TYR A 545 9.33 -21.19 -6.98
N SER A 546 8.82 -21.13 -8.24
CA SER A 546 7.43 -21.40 -8.58
C SER A 546 7.32 -22.71 -9.32
N LEU A 547 6.65 -23.73 -8.73
CA LEU A 547 6.43 -25.02 -9.37
C LEU A 547 5.15 -25.00 -10.19
N VAL A 548 5.26 -25.13 -11.50
CA VAL A 548 4.17 -24.94 -12.47
C VAL A 548 3.98 -26.20 -13.29
N SER A 549 2.76 -26.74 -13.33
CA SER A 549 2.44 -27.89 -14.18
C SER A 549 2.37 -27.48 -15.65
N ARG A 550 3.12 -28.18 -16.51
CA ARG A 550 3.16 -27.91 -17.96
C ARG A 550 1.81 -28.13 -18.61
N TYR A 551 1.52 -27.33 -19.66
CA TYR A 551 0.30 -27.40 -20.46
C TYR A 551 -0.97 -27.28 -19.62
N SER A 552 -0.93 -26.45 -18.58
CA SER A 552 -2.04 -26.25 -17.67
C SER A 552 -2.36 -24.76 -17.48
N VAL A 553 -3.51 -24.50 -16.89
CA VAL A 553 -3.92 -23.15 -16.49
C VAL A 553 -2.94 -22.47 -15.52
N GLU A 554 -2.07 -23.23 -14.85
CA GLU A 554 -1.02 -22.65 -14.00
C GLU A 554 0.01 -21.85 -14.80
N GLU A 555 0.26 -22.18 -16.07
CA GLU A 555 1.17 -21.40 -16.93
C GLU A 555 0.62 -20.00 -17.19
N GLU A 556 -0.70 -19.85 -17.40
CA GLU A 556 -1.35 -18.54 -17.56
C GLU A 556 -1.21 -17.69 -16.29
N PHE A 557 -1.38 -18.32 -15.12
CA PHE A 557 -1.21 -17.63 -13.84
C PHE A 557 0.26 -17.27 -13.57
N ALA A 558 1.18 -18.15 -13.93
CA ALA A 558 2.61 -17.92 -13.82
C ALA A 558 3.05 -16.76 -14.73
N ASP A 559 2.50 -16.65 -15.95
CA ASP A 559 2.79 -15.55 -16.87
C ASP A 559 2.40 -14.20 -16.30
N ASN A 560 1.26 -14.09 -15.62
CA ASN A 560 0.83 -12.86 -14.97
C ASN A 560 1.77 -12.46 -13.82
N ARG A 561 2.20 -13.44 -13.01
CA ARG A 561 3.16 -13.22 -11.91
C ARG A 561 4.53 -12.82 -12.46
N ARG A 562 5.02 -13.54 -13.47
CA ARG A 562 6.29 -13.28 -14.15
C ARG A 562 6.36 -11.85 -14.69
N ARG A 563 5.30 -11.37 -15.36
CA ARG A 563 5.24 -10.00 -15.85
C ARG A 563 5.47 -9.00 -14.73
N PHE A 564 4.81 -9.18 -13.59
CA PHE A 564 5.01 -8.31 -12.42
C PHE A 564 6.46 -8.33 -11.93
N LEU A 565 7.08 -9.50 -11.79
CA LEU A 565 8.46 -9.63 -11.32
C LEU A 565 9.47 -9.00 -12.28
N ILE A 566 9.28 -9.20 -13.58
CA ILE A 566 10.13 -8.59 -14.62
C ILE A 566 9.91 -7.07 -14.65
N GLU A 567 8.67 -6.59 -14.52
CA GLU A 567 8.34 -5.17 -14.41
C GLU A 567 9.05 -4.50 -13.23
N GLN A 568 9.24 -5.22 -12.14
CA GLN A 568 10.01 -4.76 -10.97
C GLN A 568 11.54 -4.95 -11.13
N GLY A 569 12.00 -5.47 -12.24
CA GLY A 569 13.42 -5.66 -12.54
C GLY A 569 14.06 -6.91 -11.91
N TYR A 570 13.26 -7.85 -11.41
CA TYR A 570 13.80 -9.12 -10.90
C TYR A 570 14.31 -10.02 -12.02
N ARG A 571 15.42 -10.72 -11.73
CA ARG A 571 15.90 -11.80 -12.60
C ARG A 571 14.91 -12.96 -12.52
N TYR A 572 14.38 -13.36 -13.67
CA TYR A 572 13.42 -14.45 -13.77
C TYR A 572 13.88 -15.47 -14.79
N ALA A 573 14.06 -16.71 -14.36
CA ALA A 573 14.42 -17.82 -15.22
C ALA A 573 13.27 -18.84 -15.30
N ILE A 574 13.08 -19.44 -16.47
CA ILE A 574 12.16 -20.56 -16.67
C ILE A 574 13.02 -21.78 -16.95
N GLU A 575 12.86 -22.81 -16.14
CA GLU A 575 13.52 -24.09 -16.28
C GLU A 575 12.48 -25.19 -16.48
N THR A 576 12.79 -26.18 -17.29
CA THR A 576 11.95 -27.37 -17.45
C THR A 576 12.55 -28.49 -16.63
N TRP A 577 11.72 -29.13 -15.82
CA TRP A 577 12.10 -30.35 -15.14
C TRP A 577 11.93 -31.51 -16.12
N ASP A 578 13.05 -32.05 -16.59
CA ASP A 578 13.10 -33.30 -17.34
C ASP A 578 13.62 -34.38 -16.39
N GLU A 579 12.89 -35.51 -16.28
CA GLU A 579 13.25 -36.63 -15.40
C GLU A 579 14.59 -37.28 -15.78
#